data_4e651cdf04fbc3e882a234b1ff9a2834
#
_entry.id   4e651cdf04fbc3e882a234b1ff9a2834
#
_cell.length_a   1.000
_cell.length_b   1.000
_cell.length_c   1.000
_cell.angle_alpha   90.00
_cell.angle_beta   90.00
_cell.angle_gamma   90.00
#
_symmetry.space_group_name_H-M   'P 1'
#
loop_
_entity.id
_entity.type
_entity.pdbx_description
1 polymer ?
#
loop_
_entity_poly.entity_id
_entity_poly.type
_entity_poly.pdbx_seq_one_letter_code
_entity_poly.pdbx_strand_id
1 'polypeptide(L)'
;MKNTRILQTGALLLSLLASSVMAAVSEQEAAQLGASLTPLGGEMAGNADGSIPAWDGGLSTSAAAVDGKGFLADPYAGEQPLFTITAANAEQYKDKLSAGQLAMFKRYPESYKIPVYPSHRTTAVPAAIAAAAKLSAVNTTPVDGGNGLQNFNASRYYAFPIPKTGVEVIWNHITRYRGGNTRRVVTQATPQTNGSYSLVKFEDEVAFPADMPDLDPAKGSNVLLYFKQRVTAPSRLAGNVLLVHETIDQVKEPRLAWIYNAGQRRVRRAPQVAYDGPG
;
A
#
# COMPACT_ATOMS: atom_id res chain seq x y z
N MET A 1 8.93 19.34 79.63
CA MET A 1 8.70 19.96 78.28
C MET A 1 9.24 19.02 77.26
N LYS A 2 8.36 18.31 76.54
CA LYS A 2 8.73 17.24 75.59
C LYS A 2 8.60 17.80 74.18
N ASN A 3 9.69 17.80 73.41
CA ASN A 3 9.69 18.14 71.95
C ASN A 3 9.38 16.92 71.14
N THR A 4 8.24 16.94 70.50
CA THR A 4 7.85 15.91 69.51
C THR A 4 8.31 16.37 68.13
N ARG A 5 9.26 15.67 67.55
CA ARG A 5 9.68 15.84 66.13
C ARG A 5 8.75 15.02 65.25
N ILE A 6 8.04 15.70 64.39
CA ILE A 6 7.24 15.08 63.35
C ILE A 6 8.17 14.79 62.17
N LEU A 7 8.39 13.51 61.86
CA LEU A 7 9.00 13.07 60.61
C LEU A 7 7.95 13.12 59.51
N GLN A 8 8.09 14.02 58.58
CA GLN A 8 7.35 13.99 57.31
C GLN A 8 8.07 13.07 56.32
N THR A 9 7.49 11.89 56.08
CA THR A 9 7.94 10.97 55.04
C THR A 9 7.32 11.43 53.71
N GLY A 10 8.08 12.10 52.87
CA GLY A 10 7.69 12.45 51.54
C GLY A 10 7.76 11.22 50.64
N ALA A 11 6.62 10.67 50.26
CA ALA A 11 6.53 9.66 49.23
C ALA A 11 6.76 10.32 47.87
N LEU A 12 7.92 10.09 47.28
CA LEU A 12 8.26 10.49 45.92
C LEU A 12 7.56 9.50 44.95
N LEU A 13 6.40 9.86 44.44
CA LEU A 13 5.78 9.17 43.32
C LEU A 13 6.62 9.42 42.05
N LEU A 14 7.51 8.49 41.72
CA LEU A 14 8.15 8.42 40.44
C LEU A 14 7.07 7.92 39.43
N SER A 15 6.40 8.85 38.74
CA SER A 15 5.64 8.55 37.55
C SER A 15 6.63 8.16 36.47
N LEU A 16 6.84 6.84 36.28
CA LEU A 16 7.43 6.29 35.09
C LEU A 16 6.48 6.62 33.90
N LEU A 17 6.81 7.68 33.20
CA LEU A 17 6.34 7.84 31.81
C LEU A 17 6.95 6.70 31.04
N ALA A 18 6.23 5.58 30.96
CA ALA A 18 6.50 4.54 30.00
C ALA A 18 6.25 5.16 28.62
N SER A 19 7.33 5.67 28.01
CA SER A 19 7.34 5.88 26.56
C SER A 19 6.94 4.53 25.97
N SER A 20 5.75 4.46 25.38
CA SER A 20 5.33 3.28 24.63
C SER A 20 6.32 3.14 23.47
N VAL A 21 7.37 2.35 23.71
CA VAL A 21 8.19 1.82 22.61
C VAL A 21 7.17 1.09 21.74
N MET A 22 7.01 1.54 20.51
CA MET A 22 6.15 0.89 19.51
C MET A 22 6.75 -0.49 19.27
N ALA A 23 6.30 -1.46 20.05
CA ALA A 23 6.83 -2.81 20.01
C ALA A 23 6.14 -3.60 18.89
N ALA A 24 6.88 -4.48 18.24
CA ALA A 24 6.32 -5.55 17.43
C ALA A 24 5.26 -6.33 18.23
N VAL A 25 4.33 -7.01 17.55
CA VAL A 25 3.31 -7.79 18.25
C VAL A 25 3.94 -9.02 18.92
N SER A 26 3.26 -9.55 19.93
CA SER A 26 3.69 -10.78 20.60
C SER A 26 3.59 -12.00 19.67
N GLU A 27 4.34 -13.05 19.97
CA GLU A 27 4.25 -14.35 19.29
C GLU A 27 2.82 -14.92 19.33
N GLN A 28 2.10 -14.71 20.44
CA GLN A 28 0.73 -15.14 20.60
C GLN A 28 -0.23 -14.38 19.67
N GLU A 29 -0.05 -13.06 19.51
CA GLU A 29 -0.83 -12.28 18.55
C GLU A 29 -0.49 -12.71 17.11
N ALA A 30 0.80 -12.88 16.79
CA ALA A 30 1.23 -13.33 15.47
C ALA A 30 0.76 -14.75 15.12
N ALA A 31 0.49 -15.61 16.13
CA ALA A 31 -0.07 -16.94 15.92
C ALA A 31 -1.50 -16.91 15.34
N GLN A 32 -2.21 -15.78 15.46
CA GLN A 32 -3.53 -15.60 14.85
C GLN A 32 -3.48 -15.52 13.31
N LEU A 33 -2.33 -15.13 12.74
CA LEU A 33 -2.15 -15.06 11.29
C LEU A 33 -2.23 -16.45 10.66
N GLY A 34 -3.20 -16.65 9.77
CA GLY A 34 -3.52 -17.93 9.16
C GLY A 34 -4.39 -18.84 10.03
N ALA A 35 -4.87 -18.38 11.20
CA ALA A 35 -5.77 -19.12 12.11
C ALA A 35 -7.12 -18.41 12.25
N SER A 36 -7.20 -17.36 13.07
CA SER A 36 -8.38 -16.50 13.21
C SER A 36 -8.36 -15.27 12.30
N LEU A 37 -7.16 -14.85 11.90
CA LEU A 37 -6.93 -13.82 10.90
C LEU A 37 -6.44 -14.44 9.59
N THR A 38 -6.67 -13.77 8.47
CA THR A 38 -6.04 -14.13 7.21
C THR A 38 -4.51 -14.09 7.36
N PRO A 39 -3.72 -14.71 6.48
CA PRO A 39 -2.26 -14.65 6.57
C PRO A 39 -1.67 -13.24 6.59
N LEU A 40 -2.44 -12.25 6.16
CA LEU A 40 -2.05 -10.83 6.10
C LEU A 40 -2.78 -9.95 7.12
N GLY A 41 -3.47 -10.55 8.11
CA GLY A 41 -4.06 -9.85 9.25
C GLY A 41 -5.48 -9.34 9.06
N GLY A 42 -6.14 -9.61 7.94
CA GLY A 42 -7.57 -9.31 7.78
C GLY A 42 -8.44 -10.28 8.57
N GLU A 43 -9.64 -9.87 8.98
CA GLU A 43 -10.63 -10.76 9.59
C GLU A 43 -11.02 -11.87 8.60
N MET A 44 -11.06 -13.14 9.05
CA MET A 44 -11.50 -14.25 8.20
C MET A 44 -13.02 -14.31 8.08
N ALA A 45 -13.74 -13.95 9.13
CA ALA A 45 -15.19 -13.96 9.12
C ALA A 45 -15.80 -12.97 8.12
N GLY A 46 -16.98 -13.26 7.64
CA GLY A 46 -17.82 -12.32 6.91
C GLY A 46 -18.39 -11.25 7.86
N ASN A 47 -18.93 -10.17 7.28
CA ASN A 47 -19.62 -9.15 8.07
C ASN A 47 -21.03 -9.58 8.50
N ALA A 48 -21.63 -8.86 9.46
CA ALA A 48 -22.88 -9.25 10.09
C ALA A 48 -24.08 -9.26 9.14
N ASP A 49 -24.09 -8.40 8.12
CA ASP A 49 -25.20 -8.31 7.14
C ASP A 49 -25.03 -9.23 5.92
N GLY A 50 -23.92 -10.00 5.87
CA GLY A 50 -23.62 -10.94 4.79
C GLY A 50 -23.20 -10.29 3.48
N SER A 51 -23.04 -8.97 3.41
CA SER A 51 -22.59 -8.26 2.20
C SER A 51 -21.11 -8.49 1.87
N ILE A 52 -20.30 -8.86 2.88
CA ILE A 52 -18.91 -9.28 2.73
C ILE A 52 -18.80 -10.73 3.20
N PRO A 53 -18.49 -11.70 2.32
CA PRO A 53 -18.39 -13.11 2.70
C PRO A 53 -17.16 -13.39 3.58
N ALA A 54 -17.16 -14.55 4.23
CA ALA A 54 -15.94 -15.05 4.87
C ALA A 54 -14.83 -15.26 3.83
N TRP A 55 -13.57 -15.07 4.25
CA TRP A 55 -12.43 -15.38 3.39
C TRP A 55 -12.20 -16.90 3.33
N ASP A 56 -12.12 -17.45 2.13
CA ASP A 56 -12.03 -18.89 1.84
C ASP A 56 -10.66 -19.31 1.27
N GLY A 57 -9.66 -18.42 1.33
CA GLY A 57 -8.34 -18.63 0.75
C GLY A 57 -8.03 -17.74 -0.45
N GLY A 58 -9.03 -17.08 -0.99
CA GLY A 58 -8.92 -16.20 -2.16
C GLY A 58 -8.82 -16.96 -3.49
N LEU A 59 -8.50 -16.25 -4.55
CA LEU A 59 -8.35 -16.86 -5.88
C LEU A 59 -7.07 -17.69 -5.98
N SER A 60 -7.18 -18.88 -6.54
CA SER A 60 -6.02 -19.70 -6.89
C SER A 60 -5.22 -19.06 -8.04
N THR A 61 -3.94 -19.44 -8.16
CA THR A 61 -3.08 -18.97 -9.26
C THR A 61 -3.62 -19.35 -10.65
N SER A 62 -4.42 -20.41 -10.76
CA SER A 62 -5.08 -20.82 -12.00
C SER A 62 -6.19 -19.84 -12.45
N ALA A 63 -6.71 -19.02 -11.55
CA ALA A 63 -7.67 -17.96 -11.89
C ALA A 63 -7.00 -16.75 -12.60
N ALA A 64 -5.68 -16.66 -12.56
CA ALA A 64 -4.91 -15.61 -13.24
C ALA A 64 -4.62 -15.96 -14.71
N ALA A 65 -5.61 -16.51 -15.43
CA ALA A 65 -5.47 -16.78 -16.86
C ALA A 65 -5.14 -15.49 -17.61
N VAL A 66 -4.23 -15.62 -18.59
CA VAL A 66 -3.89 -14.52 -19.50
C VAL A 66 -4.64 -14.77 -20.80
N ASP A 67 -5.36 -13.76 -21.29
CA ASP A 67 -6.04 -13.85 -22.58
C ASP A 67 -5.05 -13.93 -23.76
N GLY A 68 -5.54 -14.24 -24.95
CA GLY A 68 -4.70 -14.33 -26.16
C GLY A 68 -4.01 -13.02 -26.56
N LYS A 69 -4.27 -11.90 -25.87
CA LYS A 69 -3.66 -10.59 -26.07
C LYS A 69 -2.63 -10.24 -24.98
N GLY A 70 -2.46 -11.12 -23.98
CA GLY A 70 -1.53 -10.92 -22.88
C GLY A 70 -2.09 -10.12 -21.70
N PHE A 71 -3.41 -9.91 -21.62
CA PHE A 71 -4.07 -9.29 -20.49
C PHE A 71 -4.62 -10.33 -19.52
N LEU A 72 -4.64 -9.98 -18.24
CA LEU A 72 -5.31 -10.82 -17.24
C LEU A 72 -6.80 -10.89 -17.56
N ALA A 73 -7.35 -12.09 -17.60
CA ALA A 73 -8.77 -12.30 -17.76
C ALA A 73 -9.50 -11.89 -16.47
N ASP A 74 -10.71 -11.36 -16.62
CA ASP A 74 -11.60 -11.10 -15.51
C ASP A 74 -12.17 -12.44 -15.01
N PRO A 75 -11.89 -12.87 -13.76
CA PRO A 75 -12.40 -14.12 -13.22
C PRO A 75 -13.91 -14.09 -12.98
N TYR A 76 -14.55 -12.93 -13.06
CA TYR A 76 -15.98 -12.70 -12.83
C TYR A 76 -16.69 -12.13 -14.06
N ALA A 77 -16.16 -12.31 -15.26
CA ALA A 77 -16.67 -11.73 -16.51
C ALA A 77 -18.16 -12.02 -16.80
N GLY A 78 -18.73 -13.11 -16.25
CA GLY A 78 -20.14 -13.47 -16.38
C GLY A 78 -21.07 -12.90 -15.32
N GLU A 79 -20.53 -12.20 -14.32
CA GLU A 79 -21.30 -11.74 -13.17
C GLU A 79 -22.15 -10.51 -13.54
N GLN A 80 -23.38 -10.50 -13.04
CA GLN A 80 -24.29 -9.37 -13.21
C GLN A 80 -24.33 -8.52 -11.95
N PRO A 81 -24.50 -7.19 -12.07
CA PRO A 81 -24.66 -6.34 -10.88
C PRO A 81 -25.96 -6.70 -10.14
N LEU A 82 -25.91 -6.70 -8.81
CA LEU A 82 -27.07 -6.88 -7.94
C LEU A 82 -28.08 -5.74 -8.15
N PHE A 83 -27.58 -4.51 -8.30
CA PHE A 83 -28.33 -3.29 -8.61
C PHE A 83 -27.39 -2.20 -9.12
N THR A 84 -27.96 -1.12 -9.64
CA THR A 84 -27.18 0.04 -10.07
C THR A 84 -27.67 1.30 -9.36
N ILE A 85 -26.74 2.04 -8.75
CA ILE A 85 -27.01 3.35 -8.19
C ILE A 85 -26.90 4.41 -9.32
N THR A 86 -27.91 5.23 -9.44
CA THR A 86 -28.02 6.35 -10.39
C THR A 86 -28.43 7.61 -9.65
N ALA A 87 -28.48 8.75 -10.33
CA ALA A 87 -28.98 10.01 -9.75
C ALA A 87 -30.41 9.87 -9.20
N ALA A 88 -31.24 9.01 -9.79
CA ALA A 88 -32.64 8.83 -9.40
C ALA A 88 -32.81 8.10 -8.04
N ASN A 89 -31.85 7.24 -7.66
CA ASN A 89 -31.95 6.46 -6.42
C ASN A 89 -30.77 6.68 -5.44
N ALA A 90 -29.83 7.58 -5.76
CA ALA A 90 -28.64 7.81 -4.93
C ALA A 90 -28.96 8.21 -3.48
N GLU A 91 -30.06 8.95 -3.25
CA GLU A 91 -30.48 9.36 -1.90
C GLU A 91 -30.79 8.15 -0.99
N GLN A 92 -31.27 7.04 -1.56
CA GLN A 92 -31.53 5.80 -0.81
C GLN A 92 -30.24 5.15 -0.27
N TYR A 93 -29.10 5.48 -0.87
CA TYR A 93 -27.79 4.90 -0.54
C TYR A 93 -26.82 5.95 0.04
N LYS A 94 -27.29 7.13 0.43
CA LYS A 94 -26.42 8.24 0.87
C LYS A 94 -25.46 7.87 2.00
N ASP A 95 -25.90 7.02 2.92
CA ASP A 95 -25.08 6.56 4.04
C ASP A 95 -23.97 5.56 3.63
N LYS A 96 -24.01 5.07 2.39
CA LYS A 96 -23.03 4.20 1.76
C LYS A 96 -22.17 4.94 0.73
N LEU A 97 -22.44 6.21 0.45
CA LEU A 97 -21.79 7.02 -0.57
C LEU A 97 -20.95 8.14 0.06
N SER A 98 -19.78 8.39 -0.53
CA SER A 98 -18.98 9.54 -0.15
C SER A 98 -19.61 10.85 -0.67
N ALA A 99 -19.26 11.98 -0.04
CA ALA A 99 -19.68 13.31 -0.50
C ALA A 99 -19.29 13.57 -1.97
N GLY A 100 -18.12 13.06 -2.40
CA GLY A 100 -17.65 13.14 -3.78
C GLY A 100 -18.56 12.38 -4.76
N GLN A 101 -18.97 11.14 -4.41
CA GLN A 101 -19.89 10.35 -5.24
C GLN A 101 -21.25 11.01 -5.35
N LEU A 102 -21.79 11.56 -4.26
CA LEU A 102 -23.04 12.34 -4.28
C LEU A 102 -22.92 13.58 -5.19
N ALA A 103 -21.79 14.29 -5.13
CA ALA A 103 -21.53 15.41 -6.02
C ALA A 103 -21.45 14.99 -7.50
N MET A 104 -20.89 13.80 -7.79
CA MET A 104 -20.84 13.23 -9.15
C MET A 104 -22.24 12.92 -9.69
N PHE A 105 -23.14 12.32 -8.91
CA PHE A 105 -24.53 12.09 -9.30
C PHE A 105 -25.27 13.40 -9.60
N LYS A 106 -25.03 14.44 -8.78
CA LYS A 106 -25.60 15.76 -9.00
C LYS A 106 -25.05 16.44 -10.25
N ARG A 107 -23.76 16.29 -10.53
CA ARG A 107 -23.06 16.94 -11.65
C ARG A 107 -23.34 16.24 -12.98
N TYR A 108 -23.46 14.91 -12.97
CA TYR A 108 -23.57 14.07 -14.17
C TYR A 108 -24.73 13.07 -14.05
N PRO A 109 -25.99 13.58 -13.88
CA PRO A 109 -27.13 12.72 -13.55
C PRO A 109 -27.44 11.64 -14.62
N GLU A 110 -27.15 11.94 -15.89
CA GLU A 110 -27.46 11.06 -17.01
C GLU A 110 -26.36 10.00 -17.27
N SER A 111 -25.12 10.29 -16.93
CA SER A 111 -23.99 9.44 -17.32
C SER A 111 -23.31 8.75 -16.14
N TYR A 112 -23.31 9.35 -14.96
CA TYR A 112 -22.67 8.77 -13.79
C TYR A 112 -23.57 7.72 -13.13
N LYS A 113 -23.05 6.49 -13.02
CA LYS A 113 -23.74 5.36 -12.39
C LYS A 113 -22.72 4.46 -11.68
N ILE A 114 -23.17 3.78 -10.65
CA ILE A 114 -22.37 2.80 -9.90
C ILE A 114 -23.11 1.46 -9.94
N PRO A 115 -22.70 0.51 -10.79
CA PRO A 115 -23.18 -0.87 -10.69
C PRO A 115 -22.56 -1.51 -9.45
N VAL A 116 -23.39 -2.17 -8.64
CA VAL A 116 -22.97 -2.84 -7.42
C VAL A 116 -23.01 -4.35 -7.64
N TYR A 117 -21.85 -4.98 -7.50
CA TYR A 117 -21.66 -6.42 -7.67
C TYR A 117 -21.56 -7.14 -6.31
N PRO A 118 -21.69 -8.46 -6.24
CA PRO A 118 -21.33 -9.24 -5.06
C PRO A 118 -19.88 -8.94 -4.64
N SER A 119 -19.64 -8.91 -3.33
CA SER A 119 -18.29 -8.74 -2.82
C SER A 119 -17.52 -10.05 -2.88
N HIS A 120 -16.29 -10.01 -3.41
CA HIS A 120 -15.37 -11.13 -3.44
C HIS A 120 -14.12 -10.84 -2.62
N ARG A 121 -13.63 -11.84 -1.90
CA ARG A 121 -12.39 -11.74 -1.10
C ARG A 121 -11.27 -12.50 -1.79
N THR A 122 -10.80 -11.94 -2.90
CA THR A 122 -9.91 -12.60 -3.87
C THR A 122 -8.46 -12.65 -3.46
N THR A 123 -8.05 -11.92 -2.43
CA THR A 123 -6.64 -11.79 -2.04
C THR A 123 -6.08 -13.13 -1.58
N ALA A 124 -5.09 -13.63 -2.32
CA ALA A 124 -4.23 -14.73 -1.95
C ALA A 124 -2.78 -14.32 -2.17
N VAL A 125 -1.87 -14.86 -1.37
CA VAL A 125 -0.42 -14.61 -1.51
C VAL A 125 0.32 -15.95 -1.45
N PRO A 126 1.51 -16.05 -2.08
CA PRO A 126 2.36 -17.24 -1.94
C PRO A 126 2.66 -17.55 -0.48
N ALA A 127 2.76 -18.84 -0.13
CA ALA A 127 3.02 -19.29 1.24
C ALA A 127 4.30 -18.67 1.84
N ALA A 128 5.33 -18.46 1.02
CA ALA A 128 6.58 -17.80 1.44
C ALA A 128 6.35 -16.35 1.87
N ILE A 129 5.46 -15.62 1.18
CA ILE A 129 5.10 -14.24 1.55
C ILE A 129 4.30 -14.22 2.86
N ALA A 130 3.36 -15.16 3.03
CA ALA A 130 2.60 -15.30 4.28
C ALA A 130 3.52 -15.61 5.48
N ALA A 131 4.46 -16.54 5.31
CA ALA A 131 5.44 -16.87 6.33
C ALA A 131 6.34 -15.68 6.68
N ALA A 132 6.81 -14.94 5.69
CA ALA A 132 7.62 -13.75 5.88
C ALA A 132 6.83 -12.62 6.58
N ALA A 133 5.56 -12.41 6.25
CA ALA A 133 4.69 -11.47 6.92
C ALA A 133 4.54 -11.81 8.42
N LYS A 134 4.39 -13.09 8.75
CA LYS A 134 4.33 -13.55 10.14
C LYS A 134 5.62 -13.26 10.92
N LEU A 135 6.79 -13.42 10.28
CA LEU A 135 8.08 -13.03 10.87
C LEU A 135 8.18 -11.51 11.03
N SER A 136 7.70 -10.73 10.06
CA SER A 136 7.68 -9.28 10.18
C SER A 136 6.83 -8.80 11.35
N ALA A 137 5.70 -9.45 11.63
CA ALA A 137 4.81 -9.09 12.73
C ALA A 137 5.52 -9.03 14.09
N VAL A 138 6.43 -9.97 14.36
CA VAL A 138 7.15 -10.06 15.66
C VAL A 138 8.50 -9.36 15.66
N ASN A 139 9.04 -8.96 14.51
CA ASN A 139 10.40 -8.41 14.43
C ASN A 139 10.44 -6.95 13.98
N THR A 140 9.51 -6.55 13.10
CA THR A 140 9.55 -5.21 12.49
C THR A 140 9.06 -4.15 13.46
N THR A 141 9.81 -3.07 13.56
CA THR A 141 9.43 -1.87 14.32
C THR A 141 9.60 -0.62 13.46
N PRO A 142 8.75 0.40 13.62
CA PRO A 142 8.98 1.68 12.97
C PRO A 142 10.19 2.38 13.59
N VAL A 143 10.96 3.12 12.79
CA VAL A 143 11.95 4.07 13.32
C VAL A 143 11.24 5.31 13.86
N ASP A 144 11.98 6.14 14.59
CA ASP A 144 11.47 7.37 15.18
C ASP A 144 10.69 8.22 14.16
N GLY A 145 9.52 8.70 14.58
CA GLY A 145 8.59 9.43 13.71
C GLY A 145 7.88 8.62 12.66
N GLY A 146 8.13 7.29 12.55
CA GLY A 146 7.49 6.41 11.56
C GLY A 146 8.04 6.53 10.13
N ASN A 147 9.15 7.25 9.94
CA ASN A 147 9.75 7.47 8.62
C ASN A 147 10.73 6.38 8.20
N GLY A 148 10.52 5.17 8.66
CA GLY A 148 11.32 4.01 8.28
C GLY A 148 10.98 2.78 9.09
N LEU A 149 11.62 1.67 8.75
CA LEU A 149 11.44 0.37 9.37
C LEU A 149 12.79 -0.19 9.83
N GLN A 150 12.79 -0.81 11.01
CA GLN A 150 13.90 -1.62 11.52
C GLN A 150 13.50 -3.09 11.56
N ASN A 151 14.48 -3.97 11.42
CA ASN A 151 14.32 -5.43 11.48
C ASN A 151 13.28 -5.97 10.50
N PHE A 152 13.03 -5.25 9.41
CA PHE A 152 12.14 -5.69 8.35
C PHE A 152 12.77 -6.90 7.64
N ASN A 153 12.03 -7.99 7.53
CA ASN A 153 12.61 -9.27 7.13
C ASN A 153 12.99 -9.34 5.64
N ALA A 154 13.57 -10.49 5.24
CA ALA A 154 14.16 -10.71 3.92
C ALA A 154 13.18 -10.57 2.76
N SER A 155 11.89 -10.93 2.91
CA SER A 155 10.90 -10.75 1.83
C SER A 155 10.52 -9.29 1.60
N ARG A 156 10.63 -8.47 2.65
CA ARG A 156 10.28 -7.03 2.62
C ARG A 156 8.86 -6.73 2.14
N TYR A 157 7.93 -7.66 2.41
CA TYR A 157 6.51 -7.49 2.16
C TYR A 157 5.70 -7.56 3.45
N TYR A 158 4.69 -6.70 3.59
CA TYR A 158 3.80 -6.59 4.75
C TYR A 158 4.54 -6.42 6.07
N ALA A 159 4.94 -5.19 6.34
CA ALA A 159 5.73 -4.85 7.52
C ALA A 159 4.98 -5.12 8.84
N PHE A 160 3.67 -4.85 8.90
CA PHE A 160 2.84 -4.92 10.10
C PHE A 160 1.51 -5.63 9.83
N PRO A 161 1.47 -6.97 9.64
CA PRO A 161 0.22 -7.67 9.36
C PRO A 161 -0.87 -7.46 10.42
N ILE A 162 -0.48 -7.15 11.66
CA ILE A 162 -1.38 -6.76 12.76
C ILE A 162 -1.02 -5.33 13.18
N PRO A 163 -1.46 -4.31 12.41
CA PRO A 163 -1.08 -2.93 12.66
C PRO A 163 -1.75 -2.39 13.93
N LYS A 164 -1.02 -1.60 14.72
CA LYS A 164 -1.50 -0.91 15.93
C LYS A 164 -1.77 0.58 15.68
N THR A 165 -1.20 1.14 14.61
CA THR A 165 -1.28 2.57 14.30
C THR A 165 -1.57 2.82 12.82
N GLY A 166 -2.05 4.03 12.50
CA GLY A 166 -2.29 4.44 11.12
C GLY A 166 -1.01 4.45 10.27
N VAL A 167 0.14 4.78 10.86
CA VAL A 167 1.45 4.74 10.17
C VAL A 167 1.79 3.31 9.75
N GLU A 168 1.55 2.32 10.61
CA GLU A 168 1.77 0.91 10.28
C GLU A 168 0.85 0.43 9.16
N VAL A 169 -0.41 0.91 9.11
CA VAL A 169 -1.31 0.63 7.98
C VAL A 169 -0.76 1.20 6.67
N ILE A 170 -0.22 2.42 6.70
CA ILE A 170 0.41 3.03 5.51
C ILE A 170 1.65 2.23 5.08
N TRP A 171 2.47 1.76 6.02
CA TRP A 171 3.60 0.90 5.70
C TRP A 171 3.16 -0.42 5.06
N ASN A 172 2.06 -1.04 5.49
CA ASN A 172 1.50 -2.21 4.82
C ASN A 172 1.09 -1.91 3.37
N HIS A 173 0.52 -0.73 3.12
CA HIS A 173 0.22 -0.29 1.75
C HIS A 173 1.50 -0.12 0.91
N ILE A 174 2.54 0.50 1.46
CA ILE A 174 3.82 0.71 0.78
C ILE A 174 4.51 -0.62 0.49
N THR A 175 4.55 -1.52 1.48
CA THR A 175 5.27 -2.81 1.42
C THR A 175 4.41 -3.98 0.92
N ARG A 176 3.21 -3.74 0.39
CA ARG A 176 2.33 -4.83 -0.09
C ARG A 176 2.97 -5.63 -1.22
N TYR A 177 2.69 -6.92 -1.28
CA TYR A 177 3.08 -7.78 -2.39
C TYR A 177 2.32 -7.41 -3.66
N ARG A 178 3.03 -7.33 -4.78
CA ARG A 178 2.49 -6.94 -6.10
C ARG A 178 2.84 -7.93 -7.20
N GLY A 179 3.22 -9.15 -6.82
CA GLY A 179 3.67 -10.18 -7.77
C GLY A 179 5.19 -10.21 -7.97
N GLY A 180 5.98 -9.53 -7.13
CA GLY A 180 7.43 -9.40 -7.27
C GLY A 180 7.82 -8.30 -8.27
N ASN A 181 8.92 -8.53 -9.02
CA ASN A 181 9.37 -7.59 -10.04
C ASN A 181 8.34 -7.47 -11.16
N THR A 182 8.01 -6.25 -11.56
CA THR A 182 6.95 -6.00 -12.54
C THR A 182 7.39 -5.02 -13.61
N ARG A 183 6.86 -5.23 -14.84
CA ARG A 183 6.89 -4.26 -15.94
C ARG A 183 5.47 -4.01 -16.40
N ARG A 184 5.12 -2.74 -16.60
CA ARG A 184 3.79 -2.36 -17.07
C ARG A 184 3.86 -1.25 -18.10
N VAL A 185 2.88 -1.21 -18.98
CA VAL A 185 2.63 -0.10 -19.90
C VAL A 185 1.43 0.68 -19.37
N VAL A 186 1.60 1.97 -19.17
CA VAL A 186 0.58 2.85 -18.58
C VAL A 186 0.29 3.99 -19.56
N THR A 187 -0.98 4.35 -19.69
CA THR A 187 -1.40 5.55 -20.40
C THR A 187 -2.10 6.48 -19.42
N GLN A 188 -1.54 7.66 -19.22
CA GLN A 188 -2.14 8.73 -18.44
C GLN A 188 -2.96 9.63 -19.37
N ALA A 189 -4.22 9.86 -19.03
CA ALA A 189 -5.08 10.84 -19.68
C ALA A 189 -5.30 12.02 -18.72
N THR A 190 -4.89 13.22 -19.12
CA THR A 190 -5.08 14.43 -18.34
C THR A 190 -6.24 15.23 -18.91
N PRO A 191 -7.44 15.22 -18.24
CA PRO A 191 -8.62 15.93 -18.74
C PRO A 191 -8.48 17.44 -18.57
N GLN A 192 -9.08 18.18 -19.49
CA GLN A 192 -9.20 19.62 -19.49
C GLN A 192 -10.66 20.03 -19.23
N THR A 193 -10.88 21.27 -18.79
CA THR A 193 -12.22 21.80 -18.49
C THR A 193 -13.15 21.84 -19.71
N ASN A 194 -12.58 21.91 -20.92
CA ASN A 194 -13.32 21.91 -22.19
C ASN A 194 -13.66 20.50 -22.69
N GLY A 195 -13.36 19.43 -21.92
CA GLY A 195 -13.60 18.03 -22.29
C GLY A 195 -12.51 17.40 -23.15
N SER A 196 -11.49 18.14 -23.59
CA SER A 196 -10.32 17.55 -24.24
C SER A 196 -9.41 16.84 -23.25
N TYR A 197 -8.50 16.02 -23.71
CA TYR A 197 -7.47 15.38 -22.87
C TYR A 197 -6.17 15.18 -23.64
N SER A 198 -5.07 15.14 -22.91
CA SER A 198 -3.75 14.79 -23.43
C SER A 198 -3.35 13.41 -22.92
N LEU A 199 -2.73 12.61 -23.81
CA LEU A 199 -2.24 11.28 -23.46
C LEU A 199 -0.72 11.29 -23.31
N VAL A 200 -0.24 10.69 -22.22
CA VAL A 200 1.18 10.36 -22.02
C VAL A 200 1.29 8.87 -21.77
N LYS A 201 2.18 8.19 -22.52
CA LYS A 201 2.43 6.75 -22.35
C LYS A 201 3.76 6.52 -21.66
N PHE A 202 3.76 5.56 -20.75
CA PHE A 202 4.92 5.18 -19.97
C PHE A 202 5.16 3.68 -20.06
N GLU A 203 6.43 3.30 -19.94
CA GLU A 203 6.86 1.99 -19.47
C GLU A 203 7.42 2.14 -18.07
N ASP A 204 6.83 1.43 -17.13
CA ASP A 204 7.27 1.40 -15.74
C ASP A 204 7.89 0.03 -15.43
N GLU A 205 8.99 0.04 -14.70
CA GLU A 205 9.64 -1.13 -14.14
C GLU A 205 9.76 -0.95 -12.63
N VAL A 206 9.33 -1.95 -11.86
CA VAL A 206 9.50 -2.01 -10.41
C VAL A 206 10.30 -3.27 -10.09
N ALA A 207 11.37 -3.13 -9.33
CA ALA A 207 12.19 -4.25 -8.91
C ALA A 207 12.41 -4.19 -7.39
N PHE A 208 12.25 -5.32 -6.75
CA PHE A 208 12.47 -5.48 -5.31
C PHE A 208 13.80 -6.20 -5.07
N PRO A 209 14.69 -5.68 -4.22
CA PRO A 209 15.96 -6.34 -3.91
C PRO A 209 15.80 -7.81 -3.47
N ALA A 210 14.72 -8.13 -2.76
CA ALA A 210 14.42 -9.50 -2.34
C ALA A 210 14.17 -10.47 -3.52
N ASP A 211 13.75 -9.95 -4.68
CA ASP A 211 13.48 -10.71 -5.91
C ASP A 211 14.58 -10.52 -6.97
N MET A 212 15.77 -10.06 -6.55
CA MET A 212 16.95 -9.84 -7.40
C MET A 212 18.13 -10.70 -6.89
N PRO A 213 18.20 -11.98 -7.27
CA PRO A 213 19.18 -12.92 -6.70
C PRO A 213 20.63 -12.51 -6.95
N ASP A 214 20.91 -11.79 -8.03
CA ASP A 214 22.26 -11.34 -8.40
C ASP A 214 22.64 -9.98 -7.78
N LEU A 215 21.73 -9.35 -7.02
CA LEU A 215 22.03 -8.10 -6.35
C LEU A 215 22.92 -8.35 -5.14
N ASP A 216 24.04 -7.61 -5.06
CA ASP A 216 24.86 -7.57 -3.85
C ASP A 216 24.00 -7.17 -2.64
N PRO A 217 23.88 -8.03 -1.60
CA PRO A 217 23.03 -7.75 -0.44
C PRO A 217 23.35 -6.43 0.25
N ALA A 218 24.61 -5.99 0.25
CA ALA A 218 25.02 -4.72 0.86
C ALA A 218 24.43 -3.52 0.11
N LYS A 219 24.32 -3.59 -1.22
CA LYS A 219 23.71 -2.53 -2.05
C LYS A 219 22.22 -2.42 -1.90
N GLY A 220 21.54 -3.54 -1.57
CA GLY A 220 20.11 -3.59 -1.33
C GLY A 220 19.69 -3.40 0.12
N SER A 221 20.61 -3.23 1.07
CA SER A 221 20.33 -3.33 2.51
C SER A 221 19.30 -2.31 3.01
N ASN A 222 19.28 -1.08 2.49
CA ASN A 222 18.32 -0.03 2.85
C ASN A 222 17.37 0.33 1.70
N VAL A 223 17.31 -0.46 0.63
CA VAL A 223 16.42 -0.21 -0.50
C VAL A 223 15.19 -1.09 -0.38
N LEU A 224 14.00 -0.50 -0.41
CA LEU A 224 12.73 -1.20 -0.48
C LEU A 224 12.46 -1.67 -1.91
N LEU A 225 12.57 -0.75 -2.86
CA LEU A 225 12.37 -1.03 -4.28
C LEU A 225 13.12 -0.03 -5.17
N TYR A 226 13.36 -0.45 -6.40
CA TYR A 226 13.76 0.40 -7.50
C TYR A 226 12.56 0.63 -8.40
N PHE A 227 12.34 1.88 -8.79
CA PHE A 227 11.31 2.25 -9.75
C PHE A 227 11.93 3.01 -10.92
N LYS A 228 11.65 2.57 -12.13
CA LYS A 228 12.05 3.26 -13.35
C LYS A 228 10.84 3.49 -14.23
N GLN A 229 10.62 4.73 -14.63
CA GLN A 229 9.56 5.13 -15.55
C GLN A 229 10.19 5.78 -16.78
N ARG A 230 9.87 5.28 -17.97
CA ARG A 230 10.28 5.84 -19.24
C ARG A 230 9.07 6.34 -20.01
N VAL A 231 9.10 7.59 -20.45
CA VAL A 231 8.09 8.14 -21.35
C VAL A 231 8.30 7.57 -22.76
N THR A 232 7.24 7.00 -23.34
CA THR A 232 7.26 6.42 -24.70
C THR A 232 6.46 7.24 -25.72
N ALA A 233 5.50 8.03 -25.26
CA ALA A 233 4.70 8.95 -26.07
C ALA A 233 4.18 10.12 -25.22
N PRO A 234 3.91 11.31 -25.79
CA PRO A 234 4.12 11.70 -27.19
C PRO A 234 5.61 11.97 -27.50
N SER A 235 5.97 12.08 -28.77
CA SER A 235 7.36 12.22 -29.25
C SER A 235 8.13 13.36 -28.57
N ARG A 236 7.46 14.48 -28.24
CA ARG A 236 8.09 15.63 -27.53
C ARG A 236 8.59 15.31 -26.14
N LEU A 237 8.05 14.26 -25.50
CA LEU A 237 8.40 13.82 -24.13
C LEU A 237 9.12 12.48 -24.13
N ALA A 238 9.05 11.73 -25.24
CA ALA A 238 9.62 10.39 -25.34
C ALA A 238 11.12 10.37 -25.03
N GLY A 239 11.55 9.34 -24.32
CA GLY A 239 12.92 9.15 -23.89
C GLY A 239 13.27 9.81 -22.54
N ASN A 240 12.40 10.63 -21.94
CA ASN A 240 12.59 11.06 -20.56
C ASN A 240 12.44 9.87 -19.61
N VAL A 241 13.31 9.78 -18.60
CA VAL A 241 13.33 8.68 -17.63
C VAL A 241 13.38 9.25 -16.22
N LEU A 242 12.53 8.72 -15.34
CA LEU A 242 12.63 8.87 -13.90
C LEU A 242 13.17 7.56 -13.31
N LEU A 243 14.18 7.63 -12.45
CA LEU A 243 14.68 6.53 -11.64
C LEU A 243 14.56 6.91 -10.17
N VAL A 244 13.97 5.99 -9.37
CA VAL A 244 13.82 6.17 -7.93
C VAL A 244 14.37 4.95 -7.21
N HIS A 245 15.16 5.17 -6.16
CA HIS A 245 15.49 4.19 -5.15
C HIS A 245 14.68 4.55 -3.89
N GLU A 246 13.66 3.79 -3.62
CA GLU A 246 12.86 3.94 -2.40
C GLU A 246 13.58 3.28 -1.25
N THR A 247 13.74 3.99 -0.13
CA THR A 247 14.48 3.47 1.02
C THR A 247 13.55 2.93 2.09
N ILE A 248 14.04 1.95 2.87
CA ILE A 248 13.33 1.34 4.01
C ILE A 248 13.39 2.28 5.22
N ASP A 249 14.57 2.76 5.55
CA ASP A 249 14.83 3.73 6.62
C ASP A 249 15.20 5.08 6.00
N GLN A 250 14.20 5.96 5.90
CA GLN A 250 14.34 7.28 5.29
C GLN A 250 15.04 8.29 6.23
N VAL A 251 15.14 7.98 7.53
CA VAL A 251 15.91 8.78 8.50
C VAL A 251 17.39 8.57 8.27
N LYS A 252 17.80 7.31 8.03
CA LYS A 252 19.17 6.95 7.71
C LYS A 252 19.60 7.47 6.33
N GLU A 253 18.75 7.28 5.33
CA GLU A 253 18.99 7.68 3.96
C GLU A 253 17.66 8.00 3.27
N PRO A 254 17.42 9.27 2.87
CA PRO A 254 16.18 9.64 2.19
C PRO A 254 16.08 8.98 0.82
N ARG A 255 14.88 8.94 0.26
CA ARG A 255 14.63 8.53 -1.13
C ARG A 255 15.63 9.20 -2.08
N LEU A 256 16.16 8.42 -3.02
CA LEU A 256 17.05 8.92 -4.07
C LEU A 256 16.29 8.89 -5.40
N ALA A 257 16.34 9.99 -6.12
CA ALA A 257 15.67 10.10 -7.42
C ALA A 257 16.53 10.84 -8.44
N TRP A 258 16.44 10.41 -9.69
CA TRP A 258 17.15 11.02 -10.83
C TRP A 258 16.21 11.14 -12.01
N ILE A 259 16.35 12.23 -12.75
CA ILE A 259 15.64 12.48 -14.01
C ILE A 259 16.66 12.57 -15.14
N TYR A 260 16.48 11.73 -16.15
CA TYR A 260 17.15 11.89 -17.44
C TYR A 260 16.25 12.69 -18.36
N ASN A 261 16.75 13.81 -18.87
CA ASN A 261 16.07 14.62 -19.88
C ASN A 261 16.63 14.27 -21.27
N ALA A 262 15.81 13.72 -22.14
CA ALA A 262 16.20 13.27 -23.48
C ALA A 262 16.62 14.43 -24.39
N GLY A 263 15.99 15.61 -24.27
CA GLY A 263 16.33 16.79 -25.05
C GLY A 263 17.68 17.37 -24.69
N GLN A 264 18.03 17.37 -23.40
CA GLN A 264 19.32 17.87 -22.90
C GLN A 264 20.40 16.78 -22.84
N ARG A 265 20.03 15.51 -22.98
CA ARG A 265 20.90 14.33 -22.82
C ARG A 265 21.67 14.34 -21.49
N ARG A 266 21.00 14.77 -20.40
CA ARG A 266 21.61 14.93 -19.07
C ARG A 266 20.76 14.26 -18.02
N VAL A 267 21.46 13.62 -17.07
CA VAL A 267 20.88 13.15 -15.81
C VAL A 267 21.02 14.25 -14.76
N ARG A 268 19.96 14.51 -14.02
CA ARG A 268 19.96 15.41 -12.87
C ARG A 268 19.38 14.68 -11.67
N ARG A 269 19.91 14.94 -10.49
CA ARG A 269 19.29 14.50 -9.25
C ARG A 269 17.99 15.28 -9.04
N ALA A 270 16.93 14.60 -8.59
CA ALA A 270 15.63 15.18 -8.28
C ALA A 270 15.38 15.10 -6.76
N PRO A 271 16.01 15.97 -5.95
CA PRO A 271 16.00 15.88 -4.49
C PRO A 271 14.61 16.09 -3.86
N GLN A 272 13.68 16.69 -4.62
CA GLN A 272 12.32 17.02 -4.16
C GLN A 272 11.26 16.05 -4.68
N VAL A 273 11.62 14.90 -5.23
CA VAL A 273 10.65 13.85 -5.55
C VAL A 273 10.27 13.15 -4.27
N ALA A 274 9.24 13.67 -3.62
CA ALA A 274 8.64 13.15 -2.40
C ALA A 274 7.15 12.91 -2.63
N TYR A 275 6.44 12.44 -1.61
CA TYR A 275 5.01 12.12 -1.69
C TYR A 275 4.10 13.37 -1.82
N ASP A 276 4.62 14.55 -1.60
CA ASP A 276 3.96 15.84 -1.78
C ASP A 276 4.21 16.46 -3.16
N GLY A 277 5.00 15.80 -4.00
CA GLY A 277 5.18 16.20 -5.39
C GLY A 277 3.95 15.85 -6.22
N PRO A 278 3.59 16.71 -7.24
CA PRO A 278 2.54 16.36 -8.18
C PRO A 278 2.94 15.11 -8.96
N GLY A 279 2.02 14.12 -8.94
CA GLY A 279 2.18 12.86 -9.67
C GLY A 279 1.97 13.01 -11.18
#